data_8bf5fef49a7b014bb962842182efbf4a
#
_entry.id   8bf5fef49a7b014bb962842182efbf4a
#
_cell.length_a   1.000
_cell.length_b   1.000
_cell.length_c   1.000
_cell.angle_alpha   90.00
_cell.angle_beta   90.00
_cell.angle_gamma   90.00
#
_symmetry.space_group_name_H-M   'P 1'
#
loop_
_entity.id
_entity.type
_entity.pdbx_description
1 polymer ?
#
loop_
_entity_poly.entity_id
_entity_poly.type
_entity_poly.pdbx_seq_one_letter_code
_entity_poly.pdbx_strand_id
1 'polypeptide(L)'
;MNEQFLRTEMLLGKGALERLQKARVAVFGIGGVGGYTVEALARGGIGQLDLIDHDTVSLSNINRQILATHSTVGLPKVEAAKRRVLDINPNCVVRMHQIFYTPETADQLDFTQYDYIVDAIDTVTGKLQLVQRATEAGTPIICCMGTGNKLDASAFRVSDLSKTSMCPLARVMRKELGKRGIRHLKVVYSQEEALTPTGWEEEAAAIGKRQIPGSVSFVPGAAGLILAGEVIRDIAGI
;
A
#
# COMPACT_ATOMS: atom_id res chain seq x y z
N MET A 1 -21.01 20.95 8.00
CA MET A 1 -19.65 20.57 8.43
C MET A 1 -19.71 19.09 8.77
N ASN A 2 -18.84 18.27 8.21
CA ASN A 2 -18.85 16.83 8.52
C ASN A 2 -18.05 16.65 9.83
N GLU A 3 -18.74 16.42 10.95
CA GLU A 3 -18.14 16.30 12.29
C GLU A 3 -17.01 15.26 12.35
N GLN A 4 -17.13 14.19 11.57
CA GLN A 4 -16.16 13.11 11.47
C GLN A 4 -14.75 13.59 11.07
N PHE A 5 -14.65 14.60 10.18
CA PHE A 5 -13.37 15.10 9.66
C PHE A 5 -12.98 16.48 10.22
N LEU A 6 -13.69 16.98 11.23
CA LEU A 6 -13.45 18.32 11.80
C LEU A 6 -11.98 18.50 12.23
N ARG A 7 -11.40 17.53 12.91
CA ARG A 7 -9.99 17.62 13.36
C ARG A 7 -8.99 17.59 12.21
N THR A 8 -9.29 16.89 11.13
CA THR A 8 -8.51 16.90 9.89
C THR A 8 -8.62 18.27 9.23
N GLU A 9 -9.82 18.83 9.14
CA GLU A 9 -10.07 20.16 8.58
C GLU A 9 -9.34 21.26 9.35
N MET A 10 -9.27 21.17 10.69
CA MET A 10 -8.53 22.13 11.53
C MET A 10 -7.03 22.18 11.20
N LEU A 11 -6.42 21.08 10.79
CA LEU A 11 -5.00 21.01 10.45
C LEU A 11 -4.73 21.32 8.98
N LEU A 12 -5.55 20.78 8.08
CA LEU A 12 -5.31 20.84 6.63
C LEU A 12 -6.02 22.02 5.97
N GLY A 13 -7.08 22.54 6.62
CA GLY A 13 -7.97 23.53 6.06
C GLY A 13 -9.09 22.92 5.18
N LYS A 14 -10.18 23.67 5.05
CA LYS A 14 -11.40 23.24 4.33
C LYS A 14 -11.12 22.86 2.87
N GLY A 15 -10.35 23.66 2.14
CA GLY A 15 -10.04 23.42 0.73
C GLY A 15 -9.23 22.13 0.51
N ALA A 16 -8.35 21.76 1.45
CA ALA A 16 -7.63 20.51 1.40
C ALA A 16 -8.57 19.32 1.63
N LEU A 17 -9.47 19.41 2.62
CA LEU A 17 -10.45 18.36 2.87
C LEU A 17 -11.38 18.15 1.66
N GLU A 18 -11.83 19.24 0.99
CA GLU A 18 -12.64 19.16 -0.23
C GLU A 18 -11.89 18.44 -1.38
N ARG A 19 -10.56 18.63 -1.52
CA ARG A 19 -9.74 17.90 -2.49
C ARG A 19 -9.69 16.42 -2.16
N LEU A 20 -9.44 16.07 -0.89
CA LEU A 20 -9.42 14.67 -0.44
C LEU A 20 -10.76 13.96 -0.68
N GLN A 21 -11.89 14.63 -0.39
CA GLN A 21 -13.22 14.08 -0.61
C GLN A 21 -13.60 13.87 -2.08
N LYS A 22 -12.95 14.55 -3.00
CA LYS A 22 -13.12 14.35 -4.45
C LYS A 22 -12.16 13.33 -5.02
N ALA A 23 -11.03 13.10 -4.36
CA ALA A 23 -9.95 12.28 -4.87
C ALA A 23 -10.32 10.78 -4.96
N ARG A 24 -9.83 10.15 -6.01
CA ARG A 24 -9.89 8.71 -6.26
C ARG A 24 -8.50 8.10 -6.17
N VAL A 25 -8.30 7.25 -5.18
CA VAL A 25 -7.01 6.60 -4.88
C VAL A 25 -7.12 5.10 -5.12
N ALA A 26 -6.19 4.54 -5.91
CA ALA A 26 -6.07 3.10 -6.08
C ALA A 26 -4.99 2.54 -5.14
N VAL A 27 -5.33 1.48 -4.39
CA VAL A 27 -4.40 0.79 -3.49
C VAL A 27 -4.21 -0.65 -3.97
N PHE A 28 -3.01 -0.94 -4.42
CA PHE A 28 -2.60 -2.26 -4.90
C PHE A 28 -1.92 -3.05 -3.77
N GLY A 29 -2.50 -4.19 -3.41
CA GLY A 29 -2.08 -5.02 -2.27
C GLY A 29 -2.72 -4.56 -0.95
N ILE A 30 -3.66 -5.36 -0.42
CA ILE A 30 -4.41 -5.06 0.81
C ILE A 30 -3.93 -5.98 1.95
N GLY A 31 -2.61 -6.06 2.08
CA GLY A 31 -1.92 -6.83 3.10
C GLY A 31 -1.57 -6.02 4.36
N GLY A 32 -0.42 -6.36 4.97
CA GLY A 32 0.08 -5.72 6.19
C GLY A 32 0.41 -4.23 6.03
N VAL A 33 0.82 -3.80 4.85
CA VAL A 33 1.06 -2.39 4.51
C VAL A 33 -0.21 -1.74 3.99
N GLY A 34 -0.77 -2.27 2.89
CA GLY A 34 -1.90 -1.65 2.21
C GLY A 34 -3.17 -1.59 3.05
N GLY A 35 -3.40 -2.56 3.95
CA GLY A 35 -4.53 -2.52 4.87
C GLY A 35 -4.50 -1.28 5.79
N TYR A 36 -3.35 -0.94 6.36
CA TYR A 36 -3.17 0.27 7.16
C TYR A 36 -3.19 1.54 6.31
N THR A 37 -2.73 1.46 5.06
CA THR A 37 -2.87 2.57 4.11
C THR A 37 -4.34 2.88 3.84
N VAL A 38 -5.15 1.87 3.51
CA VAL A 38 -6.60 2.01 3.28
C VAL A 38 -7.30 2.57 4.51
N GLU A 39 -6.99 2.05 5.71
CA GLU A 39 -7.51 2.55 6.99
C GLU A 39 -7.28 4.05 7.16
N ALA A 40 -6.03 4.49 6.96
CA ALA A 40 -5.66 5.89 7.14
C ALA A 40 -6.26 6.80 6.05
N LEU A 41 -6.34 6.36 4.80
CA LEU A 41 -6.97 7.09 3.70
C LEU A 41 -8.47 7.30 3.96
N ALA A 42 -9.17 6.25 4.42
CA ALA A 42 -10.59 6.34 4.77
C ALA A 42 -10.83 7.35 5.91
N ARG A 43 -9.99 7.32 6.97
CA ARG A 43 -10.02 8.24 8.10
C ARG A 43 -9.58 9.66 7.73
N GLY A 44 -8.72 9.80 6.72
CA GLY A 44 -8.28 11.07 6.15
C GLY A 44 -9.33 11.76 5.28
N GLY A 45 -10.43 11.07 4.94
CA GLY A 45 -11.54 11.64 4.17
C GLY A 45 -11.40 11.47 2.66
N ILE A 46 -10.59 10.50 2.18
CA ILE A 46 -10.57 10.17 0.74
C ILE A 46 -11.97 9.73 0.30
N GLY A 47 -12.46 10.34 -0.80
CA GLY A 47 -13.81 10.13 -1.27
C GLY A 47 -14.01 8.87 -2.11
N GLN A 48 -12.97 8.38 -2.79
CA GLN A 48 -13.08 7.18 -3.61
C GLN A 48 -11.84 6.29 -3.46
N LEU A 49 -12.05 5.01 -3.22
CA LEU A 49 -11.00 4.01 -3.08
C LEU A 49 -11.24 2.84 -4.04
N ASP A 50 -10.25 2.54 -4.87
CA ASP A 50 -10.17 1.30 -5.62
C ASP A 50 -9.20 0.35 -4.88
N LEU A 51 -9.71 -0.81 -4.49
CA LEU A 51 -9.00 -1.80 -3.69
C LEU A 51 -8.64 -3.00 -4.55
N ILE A 52 -7.35 -3.24 -4.76
CA ILE A 52 -6.86 -4.26 -5.68
C ILE A 52 -6.06 -5.32 -4.89
N ASP A 53 -6.59 -6.52 -4.76
CA ASP A 53 -5.94 -7.67 -4.13
C ASP A 53 -6.67 -8.95 -4.55
N HIS A 54 -5.96 -10.05 -4.79
CA HIS A 54 -6.57 -11.32 -5.21
C HIS A 54 -6.80 -12.28 -4.05
N ASP A 55 -6.14 -12.05 -2.91
CA ASP A 55 -6.12 -12.97 -1.78
C ASP A 55 -7.42 -12.97 -0.96
N THR A 56 -7.58 -14.06 -0.22
CA THR A 56 -8.49 -14.16 0.92
C THR A 56 -7.73 -13.94 2.24
N VAL A 57 -8.44 -13.53 3.27
CA VAL A 57 -7.89 -13.41 4.62
C VAL A 57 -7.58 -14.79 5.17
N SER A 58 -6.36 -15.03 5.59
CA SER A 58 -5.92 -16.27 6.24
C SER A 58 -5.59 -16.05 7.72
N LEU A 59 -5.63 -17.13 8.50
CA LEU A 59 -5.32 -17.10 9.93
C LEU A 59 -3.92 -16.51 10.20
N SER A 60 -2.93 -16.86 9.38
CA SER A 60 -1.57 -16.35 9.46
C SER A 60 -1.42 -14.84 9.17
N ASN A 61 -2.47 -14.19 8.71
CA ASN A 61 -2.46 -12.75 8.48
C ASN A 61 -2.77 -11.93 9.73
N ILE A 62 -3.42 -12.54 10.73
CA ILE A 62 -3.92 -11.85 11.93
C ILE A 62 -2.81 -11.12 12.69
N ASN A 63 -1.60 -11.66 12.67
CA ASN A 63 -0.49 -11.06 13.40
C ASN A 63 -0.08 -9.67 12.91
N ARG A 64 -0.45 -9.27 11.65
CA ARG A 64 0.05 -8.01 11.07
C ARG A 64 -0.88 -7.29 10.10
N GLN A 65 -1.98 -7.89 9.66
CA GLN A 65 -2.93 -7.27 8.73
C GLN A 65 -4.15 -6.78 9.50
N ILE A 66 -4.40 -5.47 9.51
CA ILE A 66 -5.50 -4.85 10.27
C ILE A 66 -6.88 -5.39 9.91
N LEU A 67 -7.05 -5.87 8.68
CA LEU A 67 -8.31 -6.44 8.18
C LEU A 67 -8.51 -7.89 8.61
N ALA A 68 -7.43 -8.56 9.02
CA ALA A 68 -7.46 -9.96 9.39
C ALA A 68 -7.85 -10.11 10.87
N THR A 69 -9.04 -10.63 11.08
CA THR A 69 -9.61 -11.00 12.39
C THR A 69 -10.25 -12.38 12.27
N HIS A 70 -10.54 -13.04 13.39
CA HIS A 70 -11.23 -14.33 13.33
C HIS A 70 -12.55 -14.28 12.57
N SER A 71 -13.27 -13.15 12.60
CA SER A 71 -14.53 -12.96 11.89
C SER A 71 -14.37 -12.71 10.39
N THR A 72 -13.17 -12.37 9.91
CA THR A 72 -12.90 -12.08 8.49
C THR A 72 -12.11 -13.18 7.78
N VAL A 73 -11.58 -14.19 8.50
CA VAL A 73 -10.87 -15.33 7.89
C VAL A 73 -11.78 -16.00 6.85
N GLY A 74 -11.22 -16.23 5.65
CA GLY A 74 -11.93 -16.78 4.51
C GLY A 74 -12.62 -15.75 3.60
N LEU A 75 -12.80 -14.50 4.02
CA LEU A 75 -13.32 -13.46 3.14
C LEU A 75 -12.24 -12.95 2.17
N PRO A 76 -12.61 -12.53 0.94
CA PRO A 76 -11.72 -11.78 0.09
C PRO A 76 -11.20 -10.52 0.82
N LYS A 77 -9.89 -10.24 0.74
CA LYS A 77 -9.31 -9.07 1.42
C LYS A 77 -9.97 -7.76 0.99
N VAL A 78 -10.29 -7.62 -0.29
CA VAL A 78 -10.99 -6.44 -0.83
C VAL A 78 -12.38 -6.26 -0.23
N GLU A 79 -13.09 -7.35 0.05
CA GLU A 79 -14.41 -7.32 0.70
C GLU A 79 -14.29 -6.93 2.18
N ALA A 80 -13.36 -7.53 2.93
CA ALA A 80 -13.09 -7.18 4.32
C ALA A 80 -12.71 -5.69 4.44
N ALA A 81 -11.88 -5.19 3.50
CA ALA A 81 -11.48 -3.80 3.43
C ALA A 81 -12.65 -2.87 3.12
N LYS A 82 -13.48 -3.22 2.14
CA LYS A 82 -14.67 -2.41 1.80
C LYS A 82 -15.62 -2.25 2.99
N ARG A 83 -15.93 -3.35 3.68
CA ARG A 83 -16.81 -3.28 4.87
C ARG A 83 -16.23 -2.32 5.92
N ARG A 84 -14.93 -2.43 6.18
CA ARG A 84 -14.25 -1.56 7.13
C ARG A 84 -14.19 -0.09 6.69
N VAL A 85 -13.93 0.18 5.42
CA VAL A 85 -13.94 1.55 4.88
C VAL A 85 -15.31 2.18 5.03
N LEU A 86 -16.38 1.47 4.69
CA LEU A 86 -17.75 1.99 4.76
C LEU A 86 -18.24 2.19 6.21
N ASP A 87 -17.71 1.42 7.17
CA ASP A 87 -17.97 1.64 8.59
C ASP A 87 -17.22 2.88 9.14
N ILE A 88 -16.08 3.22 8.56
CA ILE A 88 -15.29 4.42 8.89
C ILE A 88 -15.81 5.66 8.14
N ASN A 89 -16.02 5.56 6.84
CA ASN A 89 -16.45 6.64 5.96
C ASN A 89 -17.60 6.15 5.05
N PRO A 90 -18.84 6.24 5.53
CA PRO A 90 -20.02 5.73 4.80
C PRO A 90 -20.22 6.37 3.42
N ASN A 91 -19.68 7.58 3.21
CA ASN A 91 -19.81 8.31 1.94
C ASN A 91 -18.70 7.97 0.93
N CYS A 92 -17.73 7.13 1.30
CA CYS A 92 -16.66 6.73 0.41
C CYS A 92 -17.17 5.77 -0.68
N VAL A 93 -16.85 6.06 -1.93
CA VAL A 93 -17.13 5.13 -3.04
C VAL A 93 -16.02 4.08 -3.10
N VAL A 94 -16.34 2.84 -2.76
CA VAL A 94 -15.37 1.74 -2.73
C VAL A 94 -15.60 0.77 -3.88
N ARG A 95 -14.62 0.64 -4.76
CA ARG A 95 -14.59 -0.35 -5.85
C ARG A 95 -13.61 -1.46 -5.51
N MET A 96 -14.03 -2.70 -5.71
CA MET A 96 -13.25 -3.89 -5.41
C MET A 96 -12.79 -4.54 -6.71
N HIS A 97 -11.50 -4.85 -6.78
CA HIS A 97 -10.88 -5.57 -7.89
C HIS A 97 -10.16 -6.80 -7.30
N GLN A 98 -10.84 -7.95 -7.32
CA GLN A 98 -10.26 -9.21 -6.84
C GLN A 98 -9.42 -9.83 -7.93
N ILE A 99 -8.28 -9.22 -8.23
CA ILE A 99 -7.37 -9.63 -9.29
C ILE A 99 -5.93 -9.74 -8.78
N PHE A 100 -5.19 -10.72 -9.29
CA PHE A 100 -3.73 -10.77 -9.15
C PHE A 100 -3.13 -9.84 -10.19
N TYR A 101 -2.53 -8.75 -9.72
CA TYR A 101 -1.98 -7.74 -10.62
C TYR A 101 -0.66 -8.19 -11.24
N THR A 102 -0.67 -8.40 -12.55
CA THR A 102 0.46 -8.79 -13.39
C THR A 102 0.42 -8.00 -14.70
N PRO A 103 1.47 -8.09 -15.56
CA PRO A 103 1.42 -7.49 -16.89
C PRO A 103 0.20 -7.91 -17.71
N GLU A 104 -0.25 -9.18 -17.57
CA GLU A 104 -1.37 -9.75 -18.32
C GLU A 104 -2.74 -9.23 -17.84
N THR A 105 -2.84 -8.78 -16.60
CA THR A 105 -4.08 -8.23 -16.01
C THR A 105 -4.09 -6.72 -15.94
N ALA A 106 -2.97 -6.05 -16.24
CA ALA A 106 -2.81 -4.61 -16.09
C ALA A 106 -3.81 -3.78 -16.91
N ASP A 107 -4.22 -4.28 -18.08
CA ASP A 107 -5.16 -3.59 -18.96
C ASP A 107 -6.62 -3.60 -18.46
N GLN A 108 -6.92 -4.33 -17.38
CA GLN A 108 -8.24 -4.30 -16.74
C GLN A 108 -8.48 -3.02 -15.94
N LEU A 109 -7.44 -2.20 -15.72
CA LEU A 109 -7.50 -0.98 -14.94
C LEU A 109 -7.01 0.21 -15.75
N ASP A 110 -7.83 1.26 -15.79
CA ASP A 110 -7.47 2.53 -16.43
C ASP A 110 -6.83 3.47 -15.42
N PHE A 111 -5.51 3.62 -15.51
CA PHE A 111 -4.71 4.41 -14.59
C PHE A 111 -4.99 5.91 -14.68
N THR A 112 -5.53 6.40 -15.79
CA THR A 112 -5.91 7.81 -15.97
C THR A 112 -7.09 8.22 -15.10
N GLN A 113 -7.82 7.26 -14.55
CA GLN A 113 -8.97 7.49 -13.68
C GLN A 113 -8.60 7.78 -12.22
N TYR A 114 -7.32 7.65 -11.86
CA TYR A 114 -6.86 7.80 -10.48
C TYR A 114 -6.13 9.12 -10.29
N ASP A 115 -6.40 9.79 -9.17
CA ASP A 115 -5.64 10.95 -8.74
C ASP A 115 -4.33 10.54 -8.06
N TYR A 116 -4.28 9.31 -7.53
CA TYR A 116 -3.09 8.76 -6.89
C TYR A 116 -3.11 7.23 -6.87
N ILE A 117 -1.92 6.63 -6.96
CA ILE A 117 -1.72 5.18 -6.88
C ILE A 117 -0.79 4.85 -5.71
N VAL A 118 -1.19 3.85 -4.92
CA VAL A 118 -0.35 3.27 -3.86
C VAL A 118 0.01 1.84 -4.24
N ASP A 119 1.30 1.58 -4.31
CA ASP A 119 1.85 0.25 -4.51
C ASP A 119 2.30 -0.37 -3.18
N ALA A 120 1.54 -1.34 -2.69
CA ALA A 120 1.82 -2.13 -1.49
C ALA A 120 1.86 -3.64 -1.79
N ILE A 121 2.04 -4.04 -3.06
CA ILE A 121 2.23 -5.45 -3.44
C ILE A 121 3.66 -5.92 -3.15
N ASP A 122 3.89 -7.22 -3.14
CA ASP A 122 5.19 -7.84 -2.80
C ASP A 122 5.95 -8.39 -4.03
N THR A 123 5.30 -8.48 -5.19
CA THR A 123 5.91 -9.01 -6.41
C THR A 123 6.67 -7.96 -7.20
N VAL A 124 7.94 -8.21 -7.51
CA VAL A 124 8.79 -7.28 -8.27
C VAL A 124 8.21 -6.99 -9.65
N THR A 125 7.73 -8.02 -10.36
CA THR A 125 7.16 -7.88 -11.71
C THR A 125 5.94 -6.95 -11.69
N GLY A 126 5.01 -7.17 -10.73
CA GLY A 126 3.84 -6.32 -10.58
C GLY A 126 4.20 -4.87 -10.23
N LYS A 127 5.17 -4.66 -9.29
CA LYS A 127 5.65 -3.33 -8.96
C LYS A 127 6.23 -2.58 -10.17
N LEU A 128 7.04 -3.25 -10.96
CA LEU A 128 7.63 -2.65 -12.18
C LEU A 128 6.53 -2.25 -13.16
N GLN A 129 5.54 -3.10 -13.37
CA GLN A 129 4.39 -2.83 -14.23
C GLN A 129 3.55 -1.66 -13.71
N LEU A 130 3.26 -1.62 -12.39
CA LEU A 130 2.54 -0.50 -11.77
C LEU A 130 3.22 0.84 -12.02
N VAL A 131 4.53 0.91 -11.75
CA VAL A 131 5.29 2.15 -11.93
C VAL A 131 5.33 2.56 -13.39
N GLN A 132 5.52 1.62 -14.30
CA GLN A 132 5.54 1.89 -15.74
C GLN A 132 4.18 2.46 -16.19
N ARG A 133 3.07 1.79 -15.87
CA ARG A 133 1.71 2.22 -16.24
C ARG A 133 1.33 3.57 -15.62
N ALA A 134 1.69 3.79 -14.36
CA ALA A 134 1.46 5.08 -13.69
C ALA A 134 2.24 6.21 -14.38
N THR A 135 3.49 5.95 -14.78
CA THR A 135 4.33 6.92 -15.51
C THR A 135 3.75 7.23 -16.88
N GLU A 136 3.31 6.22 -17.63
CA GLU A 136 2.68 6.38 -18.95
C GLU A 136 1.36 7.16 -18.88
N ALA A 137 0.57 6.93 -17.79
CA ALA A 137 -0.68 7.65 -17.55
C ALA A 137 -0.48 9.06 -16.98
N GLY A 138 0.72 9.40 -16.52
CA GLY A 138 0.99 10.65 -15.81
C GLY A 138 0.37 10.71 -14.39
N THR A 139 0.00 9.56 -13.84
CA THR A 139 -0.66 9.45 -12.52
C THR A 139 0.39 9.34 -11.41
N PRO A 140 0.32 10.17 -10.37
CA PRO A 140 1.22 10.08 -9.21
C PRO A 140 1.17 8.70 -8.55
N ILE A 141 2.34 8.17 -8.20
CA ILE A 141 2.47 6.87 -7.54
C ILE A 141 3.48 6.94 -6.39
N ILE A 142 3.18 6.24 -5.30
CA ILE A 142 4.12 5.96 -4.20
C ILE A 142 4.21 4.45 -3.97
N CYS A 143 5.43 3.95 -3.78
CA CYS A 143 5.68 2.53 -3.60
C CYS A 143 6.23 2.23 -2.20
N CYS A 144 5.71 1.19 -1.55
CA CYS A 144 6.34 0.61 -0.38
C CYS A 144 7.44 -0.37 -0.80
N MET A 145 8.62 -0.24 -0.21
CA MET A 145 9.68 -1.23 -0.34
C MET A 145 9.51 -2.35 0.71
N GLY A 146 10.49 -3.23 0.86
CA GLY A 146 10.38 -4.39 1.75
C GLY A 146 10.22 -4.02 3.23
N THR A 147 9.21 -4.58 3.88
CA THR A 147 8.91 -4.41 5.32
C THR A 147 9.12 -5.67 6.15
N GLY A 148 9.38 -6.81 5.49
CA GLY A 148 9.66 -8.08 6.17
C GLY A 148 11.04 -8.12 6.84
N ASN A 149 11.17 -9.00 7.85
CA ASN A 149 12.42 -9.25 8.59
C ASN A 149 12.96 -8.01 9.30
N LYS A 150 12.09 -7.20 9.88
CA LYS A 150 12.40 -5.93 10.53
C LYS A 150 11.65 -5.76 11.85
N LEU A 151 12.25 -5.02 12.78
CA LEU A 151 11.71 -4.73 14.10
C LEU A 151 11.67 -3.23 14.42
N ASP A 152 12.36 -2.38 13.64
CA ASP A 152 12.38 -0.94 13.87
C ASP A 152 11.42 -0.20 12.92
N ALA A 153 10.23 0.11 13.44
CA ALA A 153 9.25 0.92 12.72
C ALA A 153 9.69 2.39 12.53
N SER A 154 10.64 2.88 13.33
CA SER A 154 11.15 4.25 13.24
C SER A 154 12.20 4.44 12.14
N ALA A 155 12.74 3.34 11.61
CA ALA A 155 13.73 3.36 10.53
C ALA A 155 13.14 3.64 9.13
N PHE A 156 11.82 3.74 8.99
CA PHE A 156 11.21 4.08 7.70
C PHE A 156 11.47 5.54 7.30
N ARG A 157 11.71 5.71 6.00
CA ARG A 157 11.92 7.03 5.37
C ARG A 157 11.15 7.14 4.08
N VAL A 158 10.63 8.32 3.80
CA VAL A 158 10.16 8.71 2.48
C VAL A 158 11.34 9.25 1.70
N SER A 159 11.53 8.79 0.47
CA SER A 159 12.66 9.20 -0.37
C SER A 159 12.35 9.01 -1.86
N ASP A 160 13.18 9.60 -2.70
CA ASP A 160 13.29 9.15 -4.08
C ASP A 160 14.04 7.80 -4.15
N LEU A 161 13.58 6.89 -5.00
CA LEU A 161 14.19 5.57 -5.19
C LEU A 161 15.69 5.64 -5.49
N SER A 162 16.14 6.68 -6.22
CA SER A 162 17.55 6.90 -6.57
C SER A 162 18.44 7.13 -5.33
N LYS A 163 17.86 7.63 -4.23
CA LYS A 163 18.55 7.98 -2.98
C LYS A 163 18.44 6.91 -1.91
N THR A 164 17.78 5.77 -2.20
CA THR A 164 17.61 4.69 -1.21
C THR A 164 18.88 3.91 -0.97
N SER A 165 19.05 3.40 0.25
CA SER A 165 20.16 2.55 0.69
C SER A 165 19.63 1.31 1.42
N MET A 166 20.50 0.34 1.75
CA MET A 166 20.24 -0.84 2.58
C MET A 166 19.14 -1.82 2.09
N CYS A 167 18.10 -1.35 1.41
CA CYS A 167 16.96 -2.17 1.01
C CYS A 167 17.24 -2.98 -0.28
N PRO A 168 17.26 -4.33 -0.24
CA PRO A 168 17.49 -5.16 -1.43
C PRO A 168 16.43 -4.95 -2.51
N LEU A 169 15.15 -4.84 -2.13
CA LEU A 169 14.05 -4.60 -3.07
C LEU A 169 14.23 -3.25 -3.80
N ALA A 170 14.57 -2.18 -3.08
CA ALA A 170 14.82 -0.88 -3.69
C ALA A 170 16.00 -0.93 -4.70
N ARG A 171 17.04 -1.72 -4.40
CA ARG A 171 18.16 -1.94 -5.33
C ARG A 171 17.71 -2.59 -6.64
N VAL A 172 16.86 -3.63 -6.54
CA VAL A 172 16.31 -4.31 -7.73
C VAL A 172 15.40 -3.35 -8.52
N MET A 173 14.48 -2.67 -7.85
CA MET A 173 13.57 -1.70 -8.49
C MET A 173 14.34 -0.60 -9.22
N ARG A 174 15.34 0.00 -8.58
CA ARG A 174 16.20 1.05 -9.17
C ARG A 174 16.89 0.57 -10.44
N LYS A 175 17.46 -0.65 -10.41
CA LYS A 175 18.12 -1.25 -11.57
C LYS A 175 17.15 -1.49 -12.72
N GLU A 176 16.01 -2.10 -12.43
CA GLU A 176 15.07 -2.50 -13.48
C GLU A 176 14.26 -1.33 -14.05
N LEU A 177 13.87 -0.35 -13.21
CA LEU A 177 13.22 0.88 -13.67
C LEU A 177 14.19 1.77 -14.47
N GLY A 178 15.48 1.82 -14.05
CA GLY A 178 16.50 2.54 -14.82
C GLY A 178 16.66 2.05 -16.26
N LYS A 179 16.54 0.72 -16.49
CA LYS A 179 16.53 0.15 -17.85
C LYS A 179 15.32 0.60 -18.70
N ARG A 180 14.23 0.99 -18.03
CA ARG A 180 12.98 1.51 -18.63
C ARG A 180 12.94 3.03 -18.74
N GLY A 181 14.06 3.71 -18.41
CA GLY A 181 14.15 5.16 -18.43
C GLY A 181 13.51 5.87 -17.22
N ILE A 182 12.96 5.12 -16.26
CA ILE A 182 12.32 5.67 -15.07
C ILE A 182 13.36 5.79 -13.96
N ARG A 183 13.75 7.01 -13.63
CA ARG A 183 14.83 7.31 -12.66
C ARG A 183 14.31 7.82 -11.32
N HIS A 184 13.11 8.39 -11.28
CA HIS A 184 12.51 8.99 -10.12
C HIS A 184 11.24 8.25 -9.73
N LEU A 185 11.11 7.92 -8.45
CA LEU A 185 9.94 7.29 -7.87
C LEU A 185 9.91 7.59 -6.38
N LYS A 186 8.79 8.13 -5.89
CA LYS A 186 8.56 8.31 -4.45
C LYS A 186 8.38 6.94 -3.79
N VAL A 187 9.15 6.66 -2.75
CA VAL A 187 9.11 5.38 -2.04
C VAL A 187 9.14 5.55 -0.53
N VAL A 188 8.50 4.61 0.17
CA VAL A 188 8.71 4.36 1.60
C VAL A 188 9.60 3.15 1.74
N TYR A 189 10.74 3.30 2.41
CA TYR A 189 11.69 2.22 2.62
C TYR A 189 12.30 2.31 4.02
N SER A 190 12.78 1.18 4.55
CA SER A 190 13.47 1.14 5.84
C SER A 190 14.99 1.15 5.63
N GLN A 191 15.69 1.88 6.50
CA GLN A 191 17.15 1.87 6.59
C GLN A 191 17.67 0.76 7.51
N GLU A 192 16.79 0.01 8.17
CA GLU A 192 17.15 -1.14 9.00
C GLU A 192 17.65 -2.29 8.12
N GLU A 193 18.75 -2.91 8.54
CA GLU A 193 19.23 -4.16 7.94
C GLU A 193 18.22 -5.29 8.24
N ALA A 194 17.90 -6.09 7.22
CA ALA A 194 16.96 -7.19 7.39
C ALA A 194 17.54 -8.29 8.27
N LEU A 195 16.80 -8.74 9.27
CA LEU A 195 17.14 -9.88 10.10
C LEU A 195 17.07 -11.18 9.29
N THR A 196 17.80 -12.19 9.72
CA THR A 196 17.66 -13.56 9.21
C THR A 196 16.59 -14.28 10.03
N PRO A 197 15.41 -14.59 9.47
CA PRO A 197 14.39 -15.33 10.19
C PRO A 197 14.81 -16.77 10.43
N THR A 198 14.28 -17.40 11.46
CA THR A 198 14.50 -18.82 11.81
C THR A 198 13.17 -19.55 11.90
N GLY A 199 13.16 -20.88 11.75
CA GLY A 199 11.97 -21.72 11.92
C GLY A 199 10.90 -21.59 10.82
N TRP A 200 11.31 -21.24 9.62
CA TRP A 200 10.44 -21.08 8.43
C TRP A 200 10.58 -22.22 7.42
N GLU A 201 11.52 -23.13 7.61
CA GLU A 201 11.98 -24.10 6.62
C GLU A 201 10.86 -25.07 6.22
N GLU A 202 10.13 -25.61 7.21
CA GLU A 202 9.04 -26.57 6.96
C GLU A 202 7.85 -25.89 6.24
N GLU A 203 7.46 -24.69 6.67
CA GLU A 203 6.36 -23.95 6.06
C GLU A 203 6.72 -23.49 4.65
N ALA A 204 7.96 -23.05 4.41
CA ALA A 204 8.43 -22.66 3.08
C ALA A 204 8.42 -23.84 2.11
N ALA A 205 8.85 -25.02 2.56
CA ALA A 205 8.81 -26.25 1.77
C ALA A 205 7.38 -26.64 1.42
N ALA A 206 6.45 -26.53 2.36
CA ALA A 206 5.04 -26.86 2.16
C ALA A 206 4.36 -26.01 1.07
N ILE A 207 4.79 -24.73 0.89
CA ILE A 207 4.23 -23.79 -0.11
C ILE A 207 5.16 -23.56 -1.30
N GLY A 208 6.25 -24.33 -1.43
CA GLY A 208 7.19 -24.25 -2.55
C GLY A 208 7.98 -22.94 -2.64
N LYS A 209 8.12 -22.20 -1.53
CA LYS A 209 8.92 -20.98 -1.45
C LYS A 209 10.31 -21.25 -0.90
N ARG A 210 11.31 -20.49 -1.39
CA ARG A 210 12.69 -20.60 -0.90
C ARG A 210 12.87 -20.01 0.51
N GLN A 211 12.05 -19.04 0.88
CA GLN A 211 12.07 -18.35 2.17
C GLN A 211 10.73 -17.66 2.43
N ILE A 212 10.30 -17.65 3.68
CA ILE A 212 9.15 -16.85 4.14
C ILE A 212 9.71 -15.72 5.01
N PRO A 213 9.46 -14.45 4.67
CA PRO A 213 9.90 -13.34 5.49
C PRO A 213 9.12 -13.32 6.80
N GLY A 214 9.81 -13.17 7.93
CA GLY A 214 9.20 -12.87 9.21
C GLY A 214 8.54 -11.49 9.18
N SER A 215 7.49 -11.30 10.00
CA SER A 215 6.83 -10.02 10.14
C SER A 215 6.18 -9.88 11.51
N VAL A 216 6.09 -8.64 11.99
CA VAL A 216 5.47 -8.27 13.27
C VAL A 216 4.34 -7.25 13.03
N SER A 217 3.49 -7.04 14.03
CA SER A 217 2.27 -6.24 13.88
C SER A 217 2.52 -4.77 13.52
N PHE A 218 3.58 -4.16 14.04
CA PHE A 218 3.78 -2.70 14.00
C PHE A 218 4.65 -2.22 12.83
N VAL A 219 5.53 -3.05 12.27
CA VAL A 219 6.45 -2.62 11.21
C VAL A 219 5.73 -2.35 9.89
N PRO A 220 4.96 -3.30 9.30
CA PRO A 220 4.24 -3.02 8.06
C PRO A 220 3.13 -1.98 8.26
N GLY A 221 2.51 -1.95 9.46
CA GLY A 221 1.50 -0.94 9.79
C GLY A 221 2.06 0.48 9.76
N ALA A 222 3.24 0.71 10.35
CA ALA A 222 3.92 2.02 10.31
C ALA A 222 4.22 2.45 8.86
N ALA A 223 4.73 1.55 8.02
CA ALA A 223 4.96 1.85 6.61
C ALA A 223 3.66 2.23 5.89
N GLY A 224 2.55 1.54 6.15
CA GLY A 224 1.25 1.84 5.57
C GLY A 224 0.70 3.21 5.99
N LEU A 225 0.86 3.58 7.26
CA LEU A 225 0.47 4.91 7.76
C LEU A 225 1.32 6.03 7.14
N ILE A 226 2.63 5.82 6.95
CA ILE A 226 3.51 6.77 6.28
C ILE A 226 3.09 6.94 4.81
N LEU A 227 2.81 5.85 4.08
CA LEU A 227 2.31 5.92 2.71
C LEU A 227 1.04 6.77 2.62
N ALA A 228 0.05 6.49 3.47
CA ALA A 228 -1.19 7.25 3.48
C ALA A 228 -0.97 8.74 3.81
N GLY A 229 -0.07 9.04 4.75
CA GLY A 229 0.30 10.40 5.09
C GLY A 229 0.88 11.18 3.91
N GLU A 230 1.74 10.54 3.10
CA GLU A 230 2.26 11.14 1.87
C GLU A 230 1.17 11.40 0.83
N VAL A 231 0.29 10.41 0.59
CA VAL A 231 -0.83 10.54 -0.35
C VAL A 231 -1.76 11.69 0.07
N ILE A 232 -2.10 11.76 1.37
CA ILE A 232 -2.96 12.83 1.91
C ILE A 232 -2.30 14.19 1.72
N ARG A 233 -1.00 14.33 2.03
CA ARG A 233 -0.28 15.60 1.85
C ARG A 233 -0.20 16.02 0.40
N ASP A 234 0.15 15.11 -0.50
CA ASP A 234 0.26 15.40 -1.92
C ASP A 234 -1.09 15.87 -2.51
N ILE A 235 -2.18 15.18 -2.21
CA ILE A 235 -3.53 15.55 -2.66
C ILE A 235 -4.00 16.85 -1.99
N ALA A 236 -3.68 17.03 -0.71
CA ALA A 236 -3.98 18.24 0.03
C ALA A 236 -3.15 19.46 -0.44
N GLY A 237 -2.02 19.23 -1.14
CA GLY A 237 -1.13 20.28 -1.64
C GLY A 237 -0.32 20.97 -0.53
N ILE A 238 0.16 20.18 0.47
CA ILE A 238 0.93 20.66 1.63
C ILE A 238 2.21 19.85 1.82
#